data_5321935684135fb7d1618e15ba7833d1
#
_entry.id   5321935684135fb7d1618e15ba7833d1
#
_cell.length_a   1.000
_cell.length_b   1.000
_cell.length_c   1.000
_cell.angle_alpha   90.00
_cell.angle_beta   90.00
_cell.angle_gamma   90.00
#
_symmetry.space_group_name_H-M   'P 1'
#
loop_
_entity.id
_entity.type
_entity.pdbx_description
1 polymer ?
#
loop_
_entity_poly.entity_id
_entity_poly.type
_entity_poly.pdbx_seq_one_letter_code
_entity_poly.pdbx_strand_id
1 'polypeptide(L)'
;MDKNLTLLTDFYELTMMNGYLQNGMADKVAVFDLFFRQGNESTFCIACGLEQAIDYIKNISFGKEEIEYLRSLGTFGEDFLSRLAGFKFKGDVRALPEGTVVFPNEPLMVIKGSVFEAQLLEAALLNIVNFQTLIATKAARVVRAARGRGVLEFGLRRAQAPDAAVYGARAAVIGGCVGTSNVLASMLFDTDPKGTHAHSWIMSFDDELSAFRAYAELYPTNCLLLIDTYDTLKSGLPNAITVFRELKEKGY
;
A
#
# COMPACT_ATOMS: atom_id res chain seq x y z
N MET A 1 11.45 -1.27 -1.75
CA MET A 1 12.07 -2.49 -2.28
C MET A 1 12.69 -2.14 -3.61
N ASP A 2 14.01 -2.34 -3.74
CA ASP A 2 14.75 -2.00 -4.98
C ASP A 2 14.40 -2.98 -6.12
N LYS A 3 13.20 -2.88 -6.65
CA LYS A 3 12.82 -3.57 -7.87
C LYS A 3 12.71 -2.53 -8.98
N ASN A 4 13.41 -2.77 -10.09
CA ASN A 4 13.15 -2.00 -11.30
C ASN A 4 11.73 -2.33 -11.79
N LEU A 5 10.83 -1.36 -11.70
CA LEU A 5 9.43 -1.50 -12.13
C LEU A 5 9.20 -0.96 -13.54
N THR A 6 10.24 -0.68 -14.31
CA THR A 6 10.15 -0.08 -15.65
C THR A 6 9.28 -0.90 -16.61
N LEU A 7 9.30 -2.25 -16.48
CA LEU A 7 8.47 -3.15 -17.28
C LEU A 7 7.10 -3.44 -16.61
N LEU A 8 6.72 -2.76 -15.54
CA LEU A 8 5.36 -2.82 -14.98
C LEU A 8 4.43 -1.98 -15.87
N THR A 9 4.14 -2.49 -17.06
CA THR A 9 3.32 -1.87 -18.09
C THR A 9 2.54 -2.93 -18.84
N ASP A 10 1.41 -2.60 -19.39
CA ASP A 10 0.66 -3.50 -20.26
C ASP A 10 1.30 -3.54 -21.67
N PHE A 11 1.28 -4.71 -22.30
CA PHE A 11 1.95 -4.90 -23.59
C PHE A 11 1.42 -3.96 -24.69
N TYR A 12 0.12 -3.61 -24.65
CA TYR A 12 -0.46 -2.66 -25.59
C TYR A 12 0.17 -1.27 -25.51
N GLU A 13 0.63 -0.84 -24.34
CA GLU A 13 1.29 0.45 -24.18
C GLU A 13 2.57 0.52 -25.00
N LEU A 14 3.40 -0.53 -24.93
CA LEU A 14 4.62 -0.64 -25.73
C LEU A 14 4.33 -0.72 -27.23
N THR A 15 3.31 -1.47 -27.65
CA THR A 15 2.95 -1.57 -29.06
C THR A 15 2.39 -0.24 -29.60
N MET A 16 1.59 0.47 -28.82
CA MET A 16 1.13 1.82 -29.17
C MET A 16 2.26 2.82 -29.23
N MET A 17 3.18 2.80 -28.24
CA MET A 17 4.37 3.66 -28.26
C MET A 17 5.21 3.44 -29.51
N ASN A 18 5.43 2.17 -29.91
CA ASN A 18 6.08 1.85 -31.20
C ASN A 18 5.28 2.41 -32.38
N GLY A 19 3.97 2.25 -32.37
CA GLY A 19 3.07 2.82 -33.39
C GLY A 19 3.21 4.35 -33.49
N TYR A 20 3.23 5.06 -32.35
CA TYR A 20 3.45 6.50 -32.33
C TYR A 20 4.81 6.90 -32.92
N LEU A 21 5.86 6.15 -32.59
CA LEU A 21 7.20 6.40 -33.12
C LEU A 21 7.23 6.22 -34.64
N GLN A 22 6.73 5.08 -35.17
CA GLN A 22 6.75 4.76 -36.58
C GLN A 22 5.91 5.73 -37.45
N ASN A 23 4.89 6.34 -36.87
CA ASN A 23 4.03 7.32 -37.53
C ASN A 23 4.41 8.79 -37.30
N GLY A 24 5.57 9.06 -36.69
CA GLY A 24 6.05 10.42 -36.41
C GLY A 24 5.20 11.19 -35.40
N MET A 25 4.48 10.48 -34.52
CA MET A 25 3.57 11.05 -33.54
C MET A 25 4.16 11.07 -32.10
N ALA A 26 5.30 10.43 -31.88
CA ALA A 26 5.85 10.21 -30.56
C ALA A 26 6.00 11.48 -29.70
N ASP A 27 6.31 12.60 -30.31
CA ASP A 27 6.56 13.88 -29.62
C ASP A 27 5.30 14.78 -29.53
N LYS A 28 4.12 14.31 -29.99
CA LYS A 28 2.87 15.05 -29.80
C LYS A 28 2.56 15.16 -28.30
N VAL A 29 2.17 16.36 -27.88
CA VAL A 29 1.76 16.61 -26.49
C VAL A 29 0.40 15.95 -26.25
N ALA A 30 0.32 15.19 -25.15
CA ALA A 30 -0.91 14.59 -24.63
C ALA A 30 -1.11 15.00 -23.18
N VAL A 31 -2.36 14.97 -22.75
CA VAL A 31 -2.78 15.15 -21.34
C VAL A 31 -3.66 13.96 -20.98
N PHE A 32 -3.29 13.25 -19.92
CA PHE A 32 -4.04 12.13 -19.38
C PHE A 32 -4.50 12.42 -17.96
N ASP A 33 -5.74 12.09 -17.67
CA ASP A 33 -6.34 12.20 -16.34
C ASP A 33 -6.47 10.82 -15.71
N LEU A 34 -5.88 10.65 -14.54
CA LEU A 34 -6.11 9.50 -13.68
C LEU A 34 -7.26 9.83 -12.73
N PHE A 35 -8.36 9.06 -12.80
CA PHE A 35 -9.54 9.23 -11.98
C PHE A 35 -10.18 7.87 -11.66
N PHE A 36 -11.07 7.81 -10.69
CA PHE A 36 -11.87 6.61 -10.45
C PHE A 36 -13.29 6.78 -11.02
N ARG A 37 -13.84 5.66 -11.52
CA ARG A 37 -15.20 5.60 -12.03
C ARG A 37 -16.18 5.35 -10.89
N GLN A 38 -17.39 5.88 -11.00
CA GLN A 38 -18.46 5.58 -10.06
C GLN A 38 -18.76 4.07 -10.08
N GLY A 39 -18.56 3.40 -8.94
CA GLY A 39 -19.01 2.04 -8.68
C GLY A 39 -20.28 2.04 -7.85
N ASN A 40 -20.95 0.89 -7.72
CA ASN A 40 -22.22 0.75 -7.00
C ASN A 40 -22.14 1.12 -5.50
N GLU A 41 -20.95 1.18 -4.91
CA GLU A 41 -20.74 1.41 -3.48
C GLU A 41 -19.87 2.63 -3.15
N SER A 42 -19.26 3.28 -4.14
CA SER A 42 -18.27 4.34 -3.90
C SER A 42 -18.84 5.72 -4.18
N THR A 43 -19.25 6.41 -3.12
CA THR A 43 -19.67 7.82 -3.19
C THR A 43 -18.47 8.77 -3.11
N PHE A 44 -17.35 8.35 -2.54
CA PHE A 44 -16.08 9.08 -2.43
C PHE A 44 -14.92 8.10 -2.25
N CYS A 45 -13.70 8.59 -2.51
CA CYS A 45 -12.45 7.92 -2.19
C CYS A 45 -11.52 8.84 -1.41
N ILE A 46 -10.52 8.24 -0.74
CA ILE A 46 -9.38 8.95 -0.15
C ILE A 46 -8.20 8.78 -1.09
N ALA A 47 -7.75 9.87 -1.72
CA ALA A 47 -6.60 9.83 -2.63
C ALA A 47 -5.35 9.30 -1.90
N CYS A 48 -4.69 8.29 -2.48
CA CYS A 48 -3.51 7.67 -1.88
C CYS A 48 -2.65 7.02 -2.97
N GLY A 49 -1.33 6.89 -2.72
CA GLY A 49 -0.36 6.29 -3.65
C GLY A 49 0.50 7.30 -4.40
N LEU A 50 0.34 8.59 -4.16
CA LEU A 50 1.08 9.65 -4.86
C LEU A 50 2.59 9.55 -4.64
N GLU A 51 3.05 9.30 -3.42
CA GLU A 51 4.49 9.19 -3.11
C GLU A 51 5.15 8.07 -3.92
N GLN A 52 4.56 6.87 -3.90
CA GLN A 52 5.06 5.75 -4.69
C GLN A 52 4.97 6.01 -6.21
N ALA A 53 3.92 6.70 -6.67
CA ALA A 53 3.77 7.08 -8.08
C ALA A 53 4.88 8.05 -8.53
N ILE A 54 5.23 9.03 -7.68
CA ILE A 54 6.33 9.97 -7.94
C ILE A 54 7.68 9.22 -7.99
N ASP A 55 7.90 8.31 -7.05
CA ASP A 55 9.12 7.50 -7.02
C ASP A 55 9.24 6.61 -8.26
N TYR A 56 8.15 5.99 -8.70
CA TYR A 56 8.13 5.24 -9.95
C TYR A 56 8.51 6.12 -11.14
N ILE A 57 7.87 7.30 -11.31
CA ILE A 57 8.14 8.20 -12.44
C ILE A 57 9.61 8.68 -12.46
N LYS A 58 10.18 8.97 -11.29
CA LYS A 58 11.56 9.43 -11.17
C LYS A 58 12.60 8.34 -11.46
N ASN A 59 12.28 7.08 -11.18
CA ASN A 59 13.22 5.97 -11.25
C ASN A 59 13.03 5.08 -12.49
N ILE A 60 12.01 5.35 -13.32
CA ILE A 60 11.79 4.58 -14.55
C ILE A 60 12.98 4.74 -15.50
N SER A 61 13.59 3.60 -15.86
CA SER A 61 14.72 3.57 -16.79
C SER A 61 14.88 2.18 -17.39
N PHE A 62 15.07 2.12 -18.71
CA PHE A 62 15.34 0.90 -19.43
C PHE A 62 16.83 0.60 -19.43
N GLY A 63 17.27 -0.31 -18.58
CA GLY A 63 18.62 -0.82 -18.58
C GLY A 63 18.86 -1.86 -19.68
N LYS A 64 20.06 -2.44 -19.67
CA LYS A 64 20.44 -3.47 -20.67
C LYS A 64 19.53 -4.70 -20.59
N GLU A 65 19.15 -5.13 -19.39
CA GLU A 65 18.33 -6.31 -19.16
C GLU A 65 16.93 -6.14 -19.76
N GLU A 66 16.25 -5.02 -19.50
CA GLU A 66 14.93 -4.70 -20.04
C GLU A 66 14.95 -4.61 -21.57
N ILE A 67 15.96 -3.96 -22.15
CA ILE A 67 16.11 -3.83 -23.60
C ILE A 67 16.36 -5.18 -24.26
N GLU A 68 17.25 -6.03 -23.72
CA GLU A 68 17.50 -7.37 -24.25
C GLU A 68 16.27 -8.26 -24.17
N TYR A 69 15.51 -8.18 -23.07
CA TYR A 69 14.24 -8.88 -22.96
C TYR A 69 13.26 -8.46 -24.06
N LEU A 70 13.03 -7.14 -24.23
CA LEU A 70 12.13 -6.64 -25.27
C LEU A 70 12.61 -7.02 -26.69
N ARG A 71 13.94 -7.01 -26.93
CA ARG A 71 14.55 -7.48 -28.21
C ARG A 71 14.25 -8.94 -28.46
N SER A 72 14.32 -9.79 -27.43
CA SER A 72 14.07 -11.22 -27.55
C SER A 72 12.64 -11.58 -27.97
N LEU A 73 11.68 -10.67 -27.76
CA LEU A 73 10.29 -10.84 -28.21
C LEU A 73 10.13 -10.78 -29.73
N GLY A 74 11.10 -10.21 -30.46
CA GLY A 74 11.06 -10.08 -31.91
C GLY A 74 9.96 -9.17 -32.46
N THR A 75 9.29 -8.40 -31.58
CA THR A 75 8.15 -7.52 -31.94
C THR A 75 8.61 -6.10 -32.28
N PHE A 76 9.71 -5.65 -31.68
CA PHE A 76 10.16 -4.27 -31.73
C PHE A 76 11.45 -4.10 -32.54
N GLY A 77 11.51 -3.07 -33.40
CA GLY A 77 12.72 -2.70 -34.14
C GLY A 77 13.75 -1.98 -33.27
N GLU A 78 15.00 -1.92 -33.74
CA GLU A 78 16.14 -1.31 -33.01
C GLU A 78 15.97 0.19 -32.78
N ASP A 79 15.25 0.89 -33.64
CA ASP A 79 14.90 2.30 -33.48
C ASP A 79 14.03 2.55 -32.23
N PHE A 80 13.02 1.71 -32.01
CA PHE A 80 12.16 1.75 -30.82
C PHE A 80 12.94 1.38 -29.55
N LEU A 81 13.73 0.29 -29.61
CA LEU A 81 14.54 -0.16 -28.47
C LEU A 81 15.59 0.90 -28.07
N SER A 82 16.20 1.55 -29.05
CA SER A 82 17.14 2.66 -28.81
C SER A 82 16.47 3.87 -28.17
N ARG A 83 15.24 4.19 -28.58
CA ARG A 83 14.45 5.26 -27.97
C ARG A 83 14.07 4.93 -26.51
N LEU A 84 13.71 3.66 -26.23
CA LEU A 84 13.45 3.21 -24.85
C LEU A 84 14.69 3.26 -23.97
N ALA A 85 15.86 2.86 -24.46
CA ALA A 85 17.11 2.94 -23.72
C ALA A 85 17.45 4.36 -23.25
N GLY A 86 17.01 5.39 -23.99
CA GLY A 86 17.13 6.81 -23.64
C GLY A 86 15.92 7.39 -22.91
N PHE A 87 14.97 6.57 -22.49
CA PHE A 87 13.72 7.03 -21.89
C PHE A 87 13.96 7.81 -20.59
N LYS A 88 13.35 8.98 -20.50
CA LYS A 88 13.14 9.76 -19.28
C LYS A 88 11.85 10.52 -19.42
N PHE A 89 11.01 10.49 -18.40
CA PHE A 89 9.83 11.32 -18.36
C PHE A 89 10.24 12.78 -18.14
N LYS A 90 9.81 13.67 -19.04
CA LYS A 90 10.12 15.12 -19.04
C LYS A 90 8.87 15.97 -18.90
N GLY A 91 7.72 15.33 -18.79
CA GLY A 91 6.44 16.00 -18.70
C GLY A 91 6.16 16.58 -17.31
N ASP A 92 4.97 17.15 -17.18
CA ASP A 92 4.43 17.70 -15.94
C ASP A 92 3.46 16.71 -15.30
N VAL A 93 3.49 16.61 -13.97
CA VAL A 93 2.51 15.87 -13.17
C VAL A 93 1.87 16.84 -12.18
N ARG A 94 0.55 16.88 -12.17
CA ARG A 94 -0.25 17.56 -11.16
C ARG A 94 -1.11 16.52 -10.45
N ALA A 95 -1.13 16.52 -9.13
CA ALA A 95 -1.89 15.55 -8.37
C ALA A 95 -2.47 16.17 -7.10
N LEU A 96 -3.53 15.56 -6.60
CA LEU A 96 -4.10 15.89 -5.30
C LEU A 96 -3.20 15.33 -4.18
N PRO A 97 -3.03 16.05 -3.07
CA PRO A 97 -2.36 15.52 -1.90
C PRO A 97 -3.03 14.25 -1.39
N GLU A 98 -2.23 13.31 -0.87
CA GLU A 98 -2.77 12.12 -0.21
C GLU A 98 -3.62 12.47 0.99
N GLY A 99 -4.64 11.67 1.27
CA GLY A 99 -5.64 11.95 2.30
C GLY A 99 -6.80 12.85 1.85
N THR A 100 -6.72 13.45 0.65
CA THR A 100 -7.81 14.26 0.10
C THR A 100 -9.03 13.41 -0.23
N VAL A 101 -10.21 13.88 0.15
CA VAL A 101 -11.50 13.28 -0.26
C VAL A 101 -11.78 13.68 -1.71
N VAL A 102 -12.03 12.70 -2.56
CA VAL A 102 -12.31 12.89 -3.99
C VAL A 102 -13.58 12.15 -4.39
N PHE A 103 -14.23 12.66 -5.43
CA PHE A 103 -15.48 12.11 -5.94
C PHE A 103 -15.27 11.45 -7.32
N PRO A 104 -16.22 10.60 -7.79
CA PRO A 104 -16.11 9.94 -9.08
C PRO A 104 -15.90 10.93 -10.22
N ASN A 105 -15.03 10.56 -11.17
CA ASN A 105 -14.67 11.33 -12.37
C ASN A 105 -13.91 12.65 -12.11
N GLU A 106 -13.51 12.91 -10.85
CA GLU A 106 -12.57 13.99 -10.55
C GLU A 106 -11.12 13.48 -10.72
N PRO A 107 -10.24 14.22 -11.41
CA PRO A 107 -8.86 13.82 -11.58
C PRO A 107 -8.10 13.78 -10.24
N LEU A 108 -7.53 12.61 -9.90
CA LEU A 108 -6.57 12.47 -8.81
C LEU A 108 -5.18 12.91 -9.25
N MET A 109 -4.88 12.68 -10.53
CA MET A 109 -3.59 13.02 -11.13
C MET A 109 -3.81 13.39 -12.59
N VAL A 110 -3.08 14.41 -13.06
CA VAL A 110 -3.05 14.86 -14.45
C VAL A 110 -1.60 14.77 -14.93
N ILE A 111 -1.37 14.02 -16.01
CA ILE A 111 -0.06 13.82 -16.62
C ILE A 111 -0.05 14.53 -17.98
N LYS A 112 0.89 15.48 -18.17
CA LYS A 112 1.09 16.17 -19.44
C LYS A 112 2.51 15.90 -19.94
N GLY A 113 2.65 15.37 -21.13
CA GLY A 113 3.94 15.07 -21.74
C GLY A 113 3.83 14.71 -23.21
N SER A 114 4.90 14.20 -23.80
CA SER A 114 4.77 13.56 -25.11
C SER A 114 3.87 12.31 -24.98
N VAL A 115 3.12 11.99 -26.04
CA VAL A 115 2.26 10.81 -26.00
C VAL A 115 3.07 9.53 -25.80
N PHE A 116 4.31 9.49 -26.27
CA PHE A 116 5.24 8.39 -26.05
C PHE A 116 5.60 8.20 -24.58
N GLU A 117 5.92 9.30 -23.88
CA GLU A 117 6.30 9.25 -22.47
C GLU A 117 5.09 9.01 -21.57
N ALA A 118 3.98 9.68 -21.82
CA ALA A 118 2.79 9.62 -20.99
C ALA A 118 2.10 8.23 -21.07
N GLN A 119 2.11 7.58 -22.24
CA GLN A 119 1.54 6.26 -22.45
C GLN A 119 2.17 5.19 -21.56
N LEU A 120 3.49 5.21 -21.40
CA LEU A 120 4.21 4.22 -20.58
C LEU A 120 3.83 4.25 -19.11
N LEU A 121 3.33 5.37 -18.62
CA LEU A 121 3.03 5.54 -17.19
C LEU A 121 1.66 4.97 -16.80
N GLU A 122 0.78 4.69 -17.75
CA GLU A 122 -0.64 4.42 -17.51
C GLU A 122 -0.86 3.26 -16.53
N ALA A 123 -0.45 2.05 -16.89
CA ALA A 123 -0.75 0.86 -16.09
C ALA A 123 -0.13 0.90 -14.69
N ALA A 124 1.12 1.34 -14.58
CA ALA A 124 1.80 1.41 -13.29
C ALA A 124 1.15 2.44 -12.35
N LEU A 125 0.83 3.64 -12.85
CA LEU A 125 0.17 4.67 -12.05
C LEU A 125 -1.24 4.26 -11.63
N LEU A 126 -2.01 3.66 -12.54
CA LEU A 126 -3.33 3.13 -12.22
C LEU A 126 -3.24 2.05 -11.13
N ASN A 127 -2.30 1.10 -11.24
CA ASN A 127 -2.11 0.04 -10.26
C ASN A 127 -1.77 0.60 -8.87
N ILE A 128 -0.77 1.48 -8.80
CA ILE A 128 -0.27 2.07 -7.55
C ILE A 128 -1.37 2.87 -6.85
N VAL A 129 -2.01 3.79 -7.57
CA VAL A 129 -3.00 4.71 -7.01
C VAL A 129 -4.30 3.97 -6.69
N ASN A 130 -4.76 3.07 -7.56
CA ASN A 130 -5.97 2.28 -7.33
C ASN A 130 -5.88 1.46 -6.03
N PHE A 131 -4.83 0.67 -5.87
CA PHE A 131 -4.66 -0.20 -4.70
C PHE A 131 -4.66 0.61 -3.40
N GLN A 132 -3.81 1.62 -3.31
CA GLN A 132 -3.68 2.41 -2.07
C GLN A 132 -4.94 3.24 -1.79
N THR A 133 -5.57 3.82 -2.81
CA THR A 133 -6.84 4.56 -2.68
C THR A 133 -7.97 3.66 -2.16
N LEU A 134 -8.07 2.43 -2.64
CA LEU A 134 -9.08 1.47 -2.14
C LEU A 134 -8.87 1.15 -0.67
N ILE A 135 -7.65 0.88 -0.25
CA ILE A 135 -7.33 0.58 1.15
C ILE A 135 -7.54 1.80 2.05
N ALA A 136 -7.03 2.97 1.67
CA ALA A 136 -7.22 4.21 2.44
C ALA A 136 -8.71 4.56 2.61
N THR A 137 -9.50 4.40 1.54
CA THR A 137 -10.95 4.62 1.57
C THR A 137 -11.66 3.65 2.51
N LYS A 138 -11.30 2.37 2.47
CA LYS A 138 -11.86 1.35 3.38
C LYS A 138 -11.50 1.67 4.83
N ALA A 139 -10.24 2.00 5.09
CA ALA A 139 -9.75 2.39 6.41
C ALA A 139 -10.50 3.61 6.94
N ALA A 140 -10.66 4.67 6.13
CA ALA A 140 -11.36 5.90 6.52
C ALA A 140 -12.83 5.63 6.92
N ARG A 141 -13.52 4.71 6.22
CA ARG A 141 -14.88 4.31 6.58
C ARG A 141 -14.94 3.59 7.93
N VAL A 142 -14.00 2.69 8.19
CA VAL A 142 -13.89 1.96 9.47
C VAL A 142 -13.55 2.94 10.60
N VAL A 143 -12.58 3.82 10.40
CA VAL A 143 -12.17 4.85 11.37
C VAL A 143 -13.35 5.77 11.72
N ARG A 144 -14.11 6.21 10.71
CA ARG A 144 -15.34 7.00 10.93
C ARG A 144 -16.38 6.24 11.75
N ALA A 145 -16.58 4.95 11.46
CA ALA A 145 -17.51 4.09 12.20
C ALA A 145 -17.05 3.85 13.65
N ALA A 146 -15.75 3.91 13.93
CA ALA A 146 -15.18 3.78 15.26
C ALA A 146 -15.45 4.96 16.20
N ARG A 147 -15.98 6.08 15.71
CA ARG A 147 -16.43 7.24 16.51
C ARG A 147 -15.36 7.74 17.50
N GLY A 148 -14.17 8.00 17.01
CA GLY A 148 -13.03 8.53 17.79
C GLY A 148 -12.20 7.46 18.53
N ARG A 149 -12.58 6.19 18.45
CA ARG A 149 -11.71 5.09 18.93
C ARG A 149 -10.60 4.82 17.92
N GLY A 150 -9.40 4.50 18.43
CA GLY A 150 -8.27 4.11 17.58
C GLY A 150 -8.58 2.82 16.80
N VAL A 151 -8.22 2.81 15.52
CA VAL A 151 -8.30 1.64 14.65
C VAL A 151 -6.87 1.23 14.29
N LEU A 152 -6.54 -0.06 14.47
CA LEU A 152 -5.26 -0.64 14.13
C LEU A 152 -5.37 -1.46 12.85
N GLU A 153 -4.37 -1.36 11.99
CA GLU A 153 -4.24 -2.15 10.77
C GLU A 153 -3.52 -3.48 11.09
N PHE A 154 -4.21 -4.62 10.94
CA PHE A 154 -3.68 -5.96 11.22
C PHE A 154 -3.82 -6.91 10.03
N GLY A 155 -3.80 -6.38 8.82
CA GLY A 155 -4.06 -7.11 7.57
C GLY A 155 -2.85 -7.80 6.94
N LEU A 156 -1.61 -7.66 7.47
CA LEU A 156 -0.38 -8.14 6.84
C LEU A 156 -0.51 -9.56 6.26
N ARG A 157 -0.89 -10.53 7.08
CA ARG A 157 -0.95 -11.95 6.68
C ARG A 157 -2.13 -12.31 5.77
N ARG A 158 -3.01 -11.35 5.46
CA ARG A 158 -4.19 -11.51 4.58
C ARG A 158 -4.08 -10.69 3.30
N ALA A 159 -3.03 -9.89 3.15
CA ALA A 159 -2.77 -9.10 1.96
C ALA A 159 -2.28 -9.99 0.80
N GLN A 160 -2.52 -9.53 -0.43
CA GLN A 160 -2.11 -10.20 -1.65
C GLN A 160 -0.66 -9.84 -1.98
N ALA A 161 0.29 -10.55 -1.41
CA ALA A 161 1.73 -10.40 -1.53
C ALA A 161 2.37 -9.35 -0.57
N PRO A 162 3.71 -9.42 -0.39
CA PRO A 162 4.43 -8.56 0.55
C PRO A 162 4.28 -7.06 0.28
N ASP A 163 4.33 -6.64 -0.98
CA ASP A 163 4.20 -5.24 -1.36
C ASP A 163 2.80 -4.71 -1.00
N ALA A 164 1.74 -5.52 -1.23
CA ALA A 164 0.39 -5.19 -0.81
C ALA A 164 0.25 -5.07 0.71
N ALA A 165 0.98 -5.87 1.49
CA ALA A 165 1.00 -5.76 2.95
C ALA A 165 1.67 -4.47 3.43
N VAL A 166 2.77 -4.07 2.79
CA VAL A 166 3.54 -2.87 3.16
C VAL A 166 2.78 -1.59 2.78
N TYR A 167 2.41 -1.46 1.51
CA TYR A 167 1.69 -0.26 1.03
C TYR A 167 0.24 -0.20 1.50
N GLY A 168 -0.37 -1.36 1.77
CA GLY A 168 -1.68 -1.43 2.41
C GLY A 168 -1.67 -0.88 3.84
N ALA A 169 -0.65 -1.19 4.63
CA ALA A 169 -0.49 -0.62 5.96
C ALA A 169 -0.30 0.91 5.92
N ARG A 170 0.54 1.41 4.99
CA ARG A 170 0.71 2.86 4.75
C ARG A 170 -0.63 3.52 4.39
N ALA A 171 -1.34 2.96 3.43
CA ALA A 171 -2.62 3.50 2.98
C ALA A 171 -3.67 3.50 4.09
N ALA A 172 -3.69 2.48 4.96
CA ALA A 172 -4.60 2.44 6.11
C ALA A 172 -4.29 3.55 7.13
N VAL A 173 -3.02 3.88 7.35
CA VAL A 173 -2.62 5.01 8.22
C VAL A 173 -3.06 6.33 7.61
N ILE A 174 -2.89 6.55 6.30
CA ILE A 174 -3.42 7.73 5.58
C ILE A 174 -4.96 7.80 5.71
N GLY A 175 -5.63 6.64 5.71
CA GLY A 175 -7.07 6.52 5.96
C GLY A 175 -7.49 6.75 7.43
N GLY A 176 -6.53 7.00 8.35
CA GLY A 176 -6.77 7.35 9.75
C GLY A 176 -6.55 6.24 10.77
N CYS A 177 -5.97 5.09 10.38
CA CYS A 177 -5.52 4.09 11.35
C CYS A 177 -4.36 4.65 12.19
N VAL A 178 -4.33 4.31 13.49
CA VAL A 178 -3.35 4.86 14.45
C VAL A 178 -2.09 4.00 14.61
N GLY A 179 -1.95 2.94 13.83
CA GLY A 179 -0.79 2.05 13.83
C GLY A 179 -1.04 0.78 13.04
N THR A 180 0.01 -0.02 12.87
CA THR A 180 -0.03 -1.30 12.14
C THR A 180 0.71 -2.40 12.88
N SER A 181 0.37 -3.66 12.60
CA SER A 181 1.17 -4.81 13.04
C SER A 181 2.35 -5.13 12.11
N ASN A 182 2.45 -4.43 10.98
CA ASN A 182 3.50 -4.65 9.99
C ASN A 182 4.77 -3.88 10.38
N VAL A 183 5.74 -4.58 10.97
CA VAL A 183 6.99 -3.98 11.45
C VAL A 183 7.81 -3.34 10.32
N LEU A 184 7.81 -3.94 9.12
CA LEU A 184 8.50 -3.36 7.95
C LEU A 184 7.83 -2.05 7.52
N ALA A 185 6.51 -2.02 7.43
CA ALA A 185 5.77 -0.80 7.10
C ALA A 185 5.97 0.28 8.17
N SER A 186 5.97 -0.13 9.46
CA SER A 186 6.28 0.75 10.59
C SER A 186 7.65 1.44 10.44
N MET A 187 8.67 0.66 10.10
CA MET A 187 10.03 1.18 9.88
C MET A 187 10.12 2.11 8.66
N LEU A 188 9.47 1.75 7.55
CA LEU A 188 9.56 2.50 6.29
C LEU A 188 8.77 3.81 6.31
N PHE A 189 7.67 3.86 7.05
CA PHE A 189 6.73 4.98 7.03
C PHE A 189 6.58 5.69 8.38
N ASP A 190 7.49 5.43 9.31
CA ASP A 190 7.54 6.06 10.64
C ASP A 190 6.17 6.01 11.35
N THR A 191 5.60 4.81 11.44
CA THR A 191 4.33 4.57 12.12
C THR A 191 4.53 3.66 13.32
N ASP A 192 3.66 3.74 14.33
CA ASP A 192 3.77 2.92 15.54
C ASP A 192 3.47 1.44 15.26
N PRO A 193 4.41 0.51 15.54
CA PRO A 193 4.10 -0.92 15.51
C PRO A 193 3.22 -1.27 16.71
N LYS A 194 2.10 -1.91 16.45
CA LYS A 194 1.14 -2.36 17.47
C LYS A 194 0.89 -3.84 17.34
N GLY A 195 0.71 -4.50 18.44
CA GLY A 195 0.43 -5.93 18.44
C GLY A 195 0.14 -6.46 19.84
N THR A 196 -0.18 -7.74 19.89
CA THR A 196 -0.35 -8.55 21.07
C THR A 196 0.39 -9.87 20.85
N HIS A 197 0.33 -10.80 21.83
CA HIS A 197 0.74 -12.18 21.59
C HIS A 197 -0.29 -12.94 20.73
N ALA A 198 0.05 -14.15 20.29
CA ALA A 198 -0.83 -15.06 19.55
C ALA A 198 -1.29 -16.23 20.44
N HIS A 199 -2.27 -17.01 19.94
CA HIS A 199 -2.74 -18.24 20.63
C HIS A 199 -1.60 -19.21 20.93
N SER A 200 -0.61 -19.33 20.04
CA SER A 200 0.57 -20.19 20.23
C SER A 200 1.38 -19.83 21.47
N TRP A 201 1.43 -18.55 21.88
CA TRP A 201 2.04 -18.15 23.15
C TRP A 201 1.32 -18.80 24.32
N ILE A 202 -0.01 -18.70 24.37
CA ILE A 202 -0.81 -19.30 25.44
C ILE A 202 -0.64 -20.82 25.46
N MET A 203 -0.70 -21.45 24.31
CA MET A 203 -0.58 -22.91 24.15
C MET A 203 0.83 -23.45 24.48
N SER A 204 1.83 -22.60 24.62
CA SER A 204 3.19 -22.97 25.01
C SER A 204 3.39 -23.07 26.52
N PHE A 205 2.38 -22.69 27.31
CA PHE A 205 2.39 -22.78 28.77
C PHE A 205 1.44 -23.88 29.26
N ASP A 206 1.63 -24.33 30.51
CA ASP A 206 0.78 -25.35 31.11
C ASP A 206 -0.68 -24.86 31.30
N ASP A 207 -0.85 -23.56 31.52
CA ASP A 207 -2.17 -22.92 31.64
C ASP A 207 -2.17 -21.47 31.14
N GLU A 208 -3.36 -20.95 30.84
CA GLU A 208 -3.59 -19.61 30.29
C GLU A 208 -3.18 -18.49 31.26
N LEU A 209 -3.43 -18.67 32.57
CA LEU A 209 -3.10 -17.66 33.57
C LEU A 209 -1.59 -17.46 33.69
N SER A 210 -0.82 -18.55 33.67
CA SER A 210 0.63 -18.55 33.69
C SER A 210 1.19 -17.83 32.44
N ALA A 211 0.61 -18.07 31.27
CA ALA A 211 0.99 -17.39 30.03
C ALA A 211 0.73 -15.88 30.10
N PHE A 212 -0.41 -15.46 30.65
CA PHE A 212 -0.77 -14.06 30.83
C PHE A 212 0.16 -13.35 31.83
N ARG A 213 0.47 -14.00 32.96
CA ARG A 213 1.43 -13.45 33.96
C ARG A 213 2.82 -13.26 33.35
N ALA A 214 3.32 -14.26 32.63
CA ALA A 214 4.61 -14.17 31.95
C ALA A 214 4.66 -13.02 30.93
N TYR A 215 3.60 -12.79 30.18
CA TYR A 215 3.52 -11.67 29.25
C TYR A 215 3.44 -10.32 29.97
N ALA A 216 2.64 -10.24 31.03
CA ALA A 216 2.48 -9.03 31.85
C ALA A 216 3.77 -8.65 32.59
N GLU A 217 4.58 -9.60 32.99
CA GLU A 217 5.88 -9.35 33.61
C GLU A 217 6.88 -8.71 32.64
N LEU A 218 6.87 -9.14 31.37
CA LEU A 218 7.73 -8.58 30.31
C LEU A 218 7.26 -7.19 29.87
N TYR A 219 5.94 -6.97 29.80
CA TYR A 219 5.36 -5.74 29.22
C TYR A 219 4.30 -5.11 30.14
N PRO A 220 4.65 -4.73 31.37
CA PRO A 220 3.65 -4.34 32.39
C PRO A 220 2.88 -3.06 32.02
N THR A 221 3.52 -2.11 31.33
CA THR A 221 2.91 -0.83 30.91
C THR A 221 2.21 -0.90 29.56
N ASN A 222 2.43 -1.96 28.79
CA ASN A 222 1.83 -2.17 27.46
C ASN A 222 1.31 -3.60 27.31
N CYS A 223 0.69 -4.12 28.36
CA CYS A 223 0.16 -5.49 28.41
C CYS A 223 -1.17 -5.59 27.66
N LEU A 224 -1.15 -6.14 26.46
CA LEU A 224 -2.35 -6.43 25.68
C LEU A 224 -2.53 -7.95 25.56
N LEU A 225 -3.54 -8.49 26.22
CA LEU A 225 -3.80 -9.93 26.30
C LEU A 225 -4.83 -10.38 25.27
N LEU A 226 -4.54 -11.49 24.57
CA LEU A 226 -5.46 -12.20 23.70
C LEU A 226 -6.20 -13.25 24.56
N ILE A 227 -7.51 -13.10 24.72
CA ILE A 227 -8.30 -13.81 25.72
C ILE A 227 -9.21 -14.91 25.16
N ASP A 228 -9.10 -15.22 23.87
CA ASP A 228 -10.00 -16.13 23.16
C ASP A 228 -9.34 -17.45 22.73
N THR A 229 -8.26 -17.86 23.43
CA THR A 229 -7.57 -19.11 23.10
C THR A 229 -8.43 -20.34 23.41
N TYR A 230 -9.09 -20.38 24.56
CA TYR A 230 -9.94 -21.48 24.99
C TYR A 230 -11.40 -21.07 25.14
N ASP A 231 -11.78 -20.42 26.25
CA ASP A 231 -13.13 -19.90 26.48
C ASP A 231 -13.02 -18.43 26.94
N THR A 232 -13.42 -17.53 26.10
CA THR A 232 -13.27 -16.08 26.33
C THR A 232 -13.92 -15.63 27.64
N LEU A 233 -15.11 -16.13 27.96
CA LEU A 233 -15.88 -15.67 29.13
C LEU A 233 -15.60 -16.46 30.40
N LYS A 234 -15.32 -17.78 30.30
CA LYS A 234 -15.11 -18.64 31.46
C LYS A 234 -13.65 -18.69 31.90
N SER A 235 -12.70 -18.46 31.00
CA SER A 235 -11.26 -18.57 31.24
C SER A 235 -10.54 -17.24 30.93
N GLY A 236 -10.52 -16.84 29.70
CA GLY A 236 -9.69 -15.70 29.23
C GLY A 236 -9.95 -14.40 29.96
N LEU A 237 -11.21 -13.98 30.05
CA LEU A 237 -11.57 -12.72 30.72
C LEU A 237 -11.30 -12.77 32.23
N PRO A 238 -11.70 -13.81 33.01
CA PRO A 238 -11.35 -13.91 34.40
C PRO A 238 -9.84 -13.91 34.68
N ASN A 239 -9.07 -14.66 33.89
CA ASN A 239 -7.61 -14.70 34.00
C ASN A 239 -6.96 -13.34 33.69
N ALA A 240 -7.42 -12.64 32.66
CA ALA A 240 -6.95 -11.31 32.33
C ALA A 240 -7.25 -10.30 33.46
N ILE A 241 -8.47 -10.33 34.03
CA ILE A 241 -8.83 -9.48 35.18
C ILE A 241 -7.90 -9.75 36.36
N THR A 242 -7.57 -10.99 36.63
CA THR A 242 -6.66 -11.40 37.72
C THR A 242 -5.29 -10.77 37.49
N VAL A 243 -4.72 -10.91 36.30
CA VAL A 243 -3.40 -10.36 35.95
C VAL A 243 -3.39 -8.83 36.00
N PHE A 244 -4.43 -8.14 35.52
CA PHE A 244 -4.50 -6.67 35.61
C PHE A 244 -4.66 -6.14 37.04
N ARG A 245 -5.30 -6.91 37.94
CA ARG A 245 -5.33 -6.59 39.37
C ARG A 245 -3.92 -6.72 39.98
N GLU A 246 -3.21 -7.80 39.65
CA GLU A 246 -1.83 -8.01 40.11
C GLU A 246 -0.88 -6.89 39.61
N LEU A 247 -1.03 -6.44 38.33
CA LEU A 247 -0.27 -5.29 37.80
C LEU A 247 -0.60 -4.01 38.55
N LYS A 248 -1.88 -3.74 38.83
CA LYS A 248 -2.31 -2.58 39.58
C LYS A 248 -1.75 -2.55 41.00
N GLU A 249 -1.70 -3.68 41.68
CA GLU A 249 -1.09 -3.83 43.01
C GLU A 249 0.42 -3.55 42.99
N LYS A 250 1.09 -3.84 41.87
CA LYS A 250 2.51 -3.52 41.60
C LYS A 250 2.75 -2.06 41.16
N GLY A 251 1.68 -1.27 40.99
CA GLY A 251 1.78 0.16 40.65
C GLY A 251 1.79 0.48 39.14
N TYR A 252 1.32 -0.46 38.28
CA TYR A 252 1.17 -0.27 36.84
C TYR A 252 -0.27 0.07 36.42
#